data_7e1a5cede64a94ed1136b66ee7addd95
#
_entry.id   7e1a5cede64a94ed1136b66ee7addd95
#
_cell.length_a   1.000
_cell.length_b   1.000
_cell.length_c   1.000
_cell.angle_alpha   90.00
_cell.angle_beta   90.00
_cell.angle_gamma   90.00
#
_symmetry.space_group_name_H-M   'P 1'
#
loop_
_entity.id
_entity.type
_entity.pdbx_description
1 polymer ?
#
loop_
_entity_poly.entity_id
_entity_poly.type
_entity_poly.pdbx_seq_one_letter_code
_entity_poly.pdbx_strand_id
1 'polypeptide(L)' 'MKRSSAGRRRQVRRVITEMEHRTDTDSIAAESVRAACLNAAIQAYEDAGIRGLCADGRWEAALAAIRQLDLSVLEPPAVD' A
#
# COMPACT_ATOMS: atom_id res chain seq x y z
N MET A 1 25.82 -10.32 22.79
CA MET A 1 24.89 -10.35 22.19
C MET A 1 23.50 -9.85 22.48
N LYS A 2 23.13 -9.72 23.73
CA LYS A 2 21.86 -9.12 24.01
C LYS A 2 21.77 -7.72 23.53
N ARG A 3 22.88 -7.05 23.51
CA ARG A 3 22.89 -5.69 23.03
C ARG A 3 22.46 -5.55 21.62
N SER A 4 22.78 -6.53 20.80
CA SER A 4 22.43 -6.45 19.40
C SER A 4 20.93 -6.42 19.26
N SER A 5 20.24 -7.27 19.97
CA SER A 5 18.81 -7.29 19.88
C SER A 5 18.18 -6.00 20.31
N ALA A 6 18.67 -5.49 21.42
CA ALA A 6 18.14 -4.24 21.93
C ALA A 6 18.40 -3.13 20.94
N GLY A 7 19.57 -3.14 20.33
CA GLY A 7 19.90 -2.12 19.38
C GLY A 7 18.98 -2.15 18.18
N ARG A 8 18.68 -3.33 17.71
CA ARG A 8 17.78 -3.43 16.57
C ARG A 8 16.42 -2.87 16.88
N ARG A 9 15.90 -3.17 18.03
CA ARG A 9 14.60 -2.65 18.40
C ARG A 9 14.62 -1.15 18.42
N ARG A 10 15.66 -0.59 18.96
CA ARG A 10 15.77 0.85 19.00
C ARG A 10 15.79 1.45 17.63
N GLN A 11 16.51 0.81 16.75
CA GLN A 11 16.61 1.32 15.39
C GLN A 11 15.28 1.30 14.70
N VAL A 12 14.53 0.23 14.87
CA VAL A 12 13.23 0.13 14.25
C VAL A 12 12.32 1.23 14.77
N ARG A 13 12.35 1.43 16.06
CA ARG A 13 11.53 2.45 16.65
C ARG A 13 11.91 3.83 16.15
N ARG A 14 13.19 4.05 16.03
CA ARG A 14 13.65 5.34 15.56
C ARG A 14 13.21 5.60 14.13
N VAL A 15 13.29 4.59 13.30
CA VAL A 15 12.87 4.75 11.92
C VAL A 15 11.39 5.10 11.85
N ILE A 16 10.58 4.44 12.62
CA ILE A 16 9.17 4.73 12.64
C ILE A 16 8.92 6.15 13.11
N THR A 17 9.62 6.57 14.13
CA THR A 17 9.46 7.91 14.65
C THR A 17 9.86 8.95 13.62
N GLU A 18 10.94 8.69 12.92
CA GLU A 18 11.38 9.62 11.90
C GLU A 18 10.38 9.73 10.78
N MET A 19 9.75 8.61 10.43
CA MET A 19 8.75 8.65 9.39
C MET A 19 7.54 9.46 9.82
N GLU A 20 7.21 9.37 11.07
CA GLU A 20 6.09 10.16 11.58
C GLU A 20 6.38 11.63 11.58
N HIS A 21 7.65 11.97 11.73
CA HIS A 21 8.05 13.37 11.74
C HIS A 21 8.21 13.94 10.36
N ARG A 22 8.17 13.08 9.37
CA ARG A 22 8.28 13.57 8.00
C ARG A 22 7.05 14.37 7.68
N THR A 23 7.05 14.92 6.53
CA THR A 23 5.93 15.76 6.15
C THR A 23 4.65 14.96 6.12
N ASP A 24 3.57 15.62 6.46
CA ASP A 24 2.27 15.00 6.36
C ASP A 24 1.96 14.61 4.94
N THR A 25 2.55 15.31 3.99
CA THR A 25 2.33 15.02 2.58
C THR A 25 2.75 13.59 2.24
N ASP A 26 3.89 13.16 2.76
CA ASP A 26 4.35 11.80 2.50
C ASP A 26 3.38 10.77 3.07
N SER A 27 2.89 11.01 4.27
CA SER A 27 1.94 10.10 4.88
C SER A 27 0.63 10.06 4.11
N ILE A 28 0.16 11.21 3.68
CA ILE A 28 -1.07 11.29 2.92
C ILE A 28 -0.92 10.57 1.60
N ALA A 29 0.20 10.75 0.94
CA ALA A 29 0.43 10.08 -0.33
C ALA A 29 0.45 8.56 -0.15
N ALA A 30 1.12 8.09 0.89
CA ALA A 30 1.18 6.65 1.15
C ALA A 30 -0.21 6.09 1.43
N GLU A 31 -1.00 6.80 2.21
CA GLU A 31 -2.34 6.34 2.51
C GLU A 31 -3.22 6.35 1.27
N SER A 32 -3.04 7.33 0.41
CA SER A 32 -3.80 7.38 -0.83
C SER A 32 -3.48 6.18 -1.71
N VAL A 33 -2.21 5.81 -1.79
CA VAL A 33 -1.82 4.65 -2.57
C VAL A 33 -2.42 3.39 -1.97
N ARG A 34 -2.36 3.27 -0.66
CA ARG A 34 -2.92 2.09 -0.01
C ARG A 34 -4.41 1.98 -0.28
N ALA A 35 -5.13 3.06 -0.13
CA ALA A 35 -6.57 3.06 -0.35
C ALA A 35 -6.90 2.72 -1.79
N ALA A 36 -6.15 3.26 -2.72
CA ALA A 36 -6.39 2.97 -4.13
C ALA A 36 -6.14 1.50 -4.44
N CYS A 37 -5.10 0.92 -3.88
CA CYS A 37 -4.81 -0.49 -4.08
C CYS A 37 -5.91 -1.37 -3.52
N LEU A 38 -6.37 -1.05 -2.32
CA LEU A 38 -7.43 -1.81 -1.71
C LEU A 38 -8.71 -1.74 -2.52
N ASN A 39 -9.07 -0.53 -2.93
CA ASN A 39 -10.28 -0.36 -3.72
C ASN A 39 -10.20 -1.10 -5.05
N ALA A 40 -9.06 -1.01 -5.71
CA ALA A 40 -8.90 -1.71 -6.99
C ALA A 40 -9.03 -3.21 -6.81
N ALA A 41 -8.40 -3.75 -5.78
CA ALA A 41 -8.44 -5.18 -5.53
C ALA A 41 -9.86 -5.64 -5.20
N ILE A 42 -10.54 -4.90 -4.34
CA ILE A 42 -11.88 -5.27 -3.93
C ILE A 42 -12.84 -5.24 -5.12
N GLN A 43 -12.78 -4.19 -5.91
CA GLN A 43 -13.65 -4.07 -7.07
C GLN A 43 -13.39 -5.18 -8.07
N ALA A 44 -12.13 -5.48 -8.32
CA ALA A 44 -11.79 -6.54 -9.26
C ALA A 44 -12.26 -7.89 -8.75
N TYR A 45 -12.11 -8.12 -7.45
CA TYR A 45 -12.53 -9.37 -6.85
C TYR A 45 -14.05 -9.54 -6.97
N GLU A 46 -14.79 -8.50 -6.66
CA GLU A 46 -16.25 -8.55 -6.73
C GLU A 46 -16.70 -8.70 -8.16
N ASP A 47 -16.10 -7.96 -9.06
CA ASP A 47 -16.47 -8.03 -10.46
C ASP A 47 -16.20 -9.43 -11.02
N ALA A 48 -15.08 -10.01 -10.66
CA ALA A 48 -14.75 -11.36 -11.10
C ALA A 48 -15.78 -12.35 -10.57
N GLY A 49 -16.23 -12.15 -9.34
CA GLY A 49 -17.27 -13.00 -8.78
C GLY A 49 -18.56 -12.89 -9.54
N ILE A 50 -18.94 -11.68 -9.93
CA ILE A 50 -20.16 -11.47 -10.69
C ILE A 50 -20.05 -12.17 -12.04
N ARG A 51 -18.87 -12.18 -12.64
CA ARG A 51 -18.65 -12.85 -13.90
C ARG A 51 -18.52 -14.37 -13.76
N GLY A 52 -18.59 -14.87 -12.54
CA GLY A 52 -18.63 -16.30 -12.32
C GLY A 52 -17.28 -16.95 -12.11
N LEU A 53 -16.24 -16.19 -11.86
CA LEU A 53 -14.94 -16.79 -11.63
C LEU A 53 -14.88 -17.46 -10.27
N CYS A 54 -14.08 -18.52 -10.18
CA CYS A 54 -13.90 -19.20 -8.91
C CYS A 54 -12.98 -18.38 -8.00
N ALA A 55 -12.77 -18.87 -6.79
CA ALA A 55 -11.99 -18.13 -5.82
C ALA A 55 -10.59 -17.82 -6.33
N ASP A 56 -9.94 -18.80 -6.96
CA ASP A 56 -8.62 -18.56 -7.49
C ASP A 56 -8.63 -17.49 -8.58
N GLY A 57 -9.64 -17.52 -9.42
CA GLY A 57 -9.76 -16.52 -10.48
C GLY A 57 -10.00 -15.15 -9.92
N ARG A 58 -10.81 -15.05 -8.88
CA ARG A 58 -11.06 -13.76 -8.24
C ARG A 58 -9.78 -13.21 -7.64
N TRP A 59 -9.00 -14.07 -7.03
CA TRP A 59 -7.74 -13.67 -6.44
C TRP A 59 -6.78 -13.14 -7.50
N GLU A 60 -6.69 -13.87 -8.62
CA GLU A 60 -5.84 -13.42 -9.71
C GLU A 60 -6.30 -12.08 -10.26
N ALA A 61 -7.60 -11.89 -10.35
CA ALA A 61 -8.13 -10.62 -10.84
C ALA A 61 -7.76 -9.47 -9.90
N ALA A 62 -7.84 -9.71 -8.60
CA ALA A 62 -7.49 -8.69 -7.64
C ALA A 62 -6.02 -8.32 -7.74
N LEU A 63 -5.16 -9.31 -7.86
CA LEU A 63 -3.74 -9.05 -8.00
C LEU A 63 -3.42 -8.29 -9.29
N ALA A 64 -4.08 -8.67 -10.37
CA ALA A 64 -3.88 -8.00 -11.64
C ALA A 64 -4.30 -6.54 -11.55
N ALA A 65 -5.39 -6.28 -10.85
CA ALA A 65 -5.87 -4.91 -10.72
C ALA A 65 -4.85 -4.04 -9.99
N ILE A 66 -4.21 -4.58 -8.97
CA ILE A 66 -3.19 -3.84 -8.27
C ILE A 66 -1.98 -3.59 -9.16
N ARG A 67 -1.57 -4.62 -9.91
CA ARG A 67 -0.42 -4.47 -10.80
C ARG A 67 -0.65 -3.44 -11.89
N GLN A 68 -1.87 -3.34 -12.36
CA GLN A 68 -2.20 -2.44 -13.45
C GLN A 68 -2.61 -1.06 -13.00
N LEU A 69 -2.71 -0.85 -11.71
CA LEU A 69 -3.12 0.42 -11.16
C LEU A 69 -2.10 1.49 -11.53
N ASP A 70 -2.58 2.56 -12.10
CA ASP A 70 -1.70 3.66 -12.49
C ASP A 70 -1.49 4.55 -11.29
N LEU A 71 -0.34 4.38 -10.65
CA LEU A 71 -0.04 5.12 -9.44
C LEU A 71 0.36 6.56 -9.72
N SER A 72 0.68 6.86 -10.94
CA SER A 72 1.09 8.22 -11.25
C SER A 72 -0.05 9.21 -11.06
N VAL A 73 -1.29 8.78 -11.23
CA VAL A 73 -2.42 9.68 -11.02
C VAL A 73 -2.63 9.98 -9.56
N LEU A 74 -2.00 9.23 -8.67
CA LEU A 74 -2.17 9.43 -7.24
C LEU A 74 -1.07 10.28 -6.64
N GLU A 75 -0.07 10.62 -7.42
CA GLU A 75 1.00 11.43 -6.90
C GLU A 75 0.52 12.85 -6.73
N PRO A 76 0.94 13.50 -5.67
CA PRO A 76 0.54 14.88 -5.49
C PRO A 76 1.10 15.73 -6.61
N PRO A 77 0.40 16.80 -6.96
CA PRO A 77 0.90 17.65 -8.02
C PRO A 77 2.26 18.19 -7.67
N ALA A 78 3.07 18.29 -8.68
CA ALA A 78 4.42 18.79 -8.46
C ALA A 78 4.34 20.14 -7.83
N VAL A 79 5.08 20.28 -6.76
CA VAL A 79 5.09 21.54 -6.06
C VAL A 79 6.31 22.28 -6.50
N ASP A 80 6.21 23.26 -7.16
CA ASP A 80 7.41 23.91 -7.60
C ASP A 80 7.72 25.17 -7.01
#